data_647dd6b8d16a8e5020ff890871c6ebd2
#
_entry.id   647dd6b8d16a8e5020ff890871c6ebd2
#
_cell.length_a   1.000
_cell.length_b   1.000
_cell.length_c   1.000
_cell.angle_alpha   90.00
_cell.angle_beta   90.00
_cell.angle_gamma   90.00
#
_symmetry.space_group_name_H-M   'P 1'
#
loop_
_entity.id
_entity.type
_entity.pdbx_description
1 polymer ?
#
loop_
_entity_poly.entity_id
_entity_poly.type
_entity_poly.pdbx_seq_one_letter_code
_entity_poly.pdbx_strand_id
1 'polypeptide(L)'
;MDSAELLNLLGNENRRRILRLLARKPCYVTEISEYLGVSPKAVIDHLRKLEEAGLVESRTDDQRRKYYFISQNLRLEVSVSPYGFGVKSAYPASQSLDVAASCRHLKIDVSTRDPTDLGDVATELARLEQLENELSMAQRWVQGRLAAVMEQLGEKLDVDDTRLYADVLNALVEEPATTDEIVETVEAPPPVVREALTELEGNGVLAREGDRWRLVD
;
A
#
# COMPACT_ATOMS: atom_id res chain seq x y z
N MET A 1 7.06 15.64 10.74
CA MET A 1 5.61 15.95 10.86
C MET A 1 5.03 15.02 11.90
N ASP A 2 4.21 15.53 12.81
CA ASP A 2 3.58 14.70 13.82
C ASP A 2 2.30 14.01 13.29
N SER A 3 1.76 13.07 14.07
CA SER A 3 0.59 12.30 13.66
C SER A 3 -0.69 13.14 13.53
N ALA A 4 -0.81 14.24 14.28
CA ALA A 4 -1.95 15.14 14.21
C ALA A 4 -1.91 16.02 12.94
N GLU A 5 -0.72 16.47 12.55
CA GLU A 5 -0.51 17.18 11.27
C GLU A 5 -0.82 16.26 10.09
N LEU A 6 -0.40 14.99 10.13
CA LEU A 6 -0.72 13.98 9.12
C LEU A 6 -2.23 13.73 9.03
N LEU A 7 -2.91 13.63 10.17
CA LEU A 7 -4.35 13.45 10.21
C LEU A 7 -5.08 14.62 9.55
N ASN A 8 -4.69 15.86 9.87
CA ASN A 8 -5.20 17.07 9.24
C ASN A 8 -4.92 17.12 7.74
N LEU A 9 -3.71 16.73 7.34
CA LEU A 9 -3.33 16.69 5.93
C LEU A 9 -4.22 15.70 5.17
N LEU A 10 -4.36 14.48 5.67
CA LEU A 10 -5.15 13.41 5.06
C LEU A 10 -6.66 13.57 5.28
N GLY A 11 -7.11 14.48 6.15
CA GLY A 11 -8.51 14.85 6.35
C GLY A 11 -9.17 15.47 5.11
N ASN A 12 -8.40 16.06 4.20
CA ASN A 12 -8.91 16.67 2.98
C ASN A 12 -9.17 15.62 1.88
N GLU A 13 -10.37 15.63 1.31
CA GLU A 13 -10.79 14.66 0.29
C GLU A 13 -9.95 14.75 -1.00
N ASN A 14 -9.68 15.96 -1.50
CA ASN A 14 -8.90 16.13 -2.73
C ASN A 14 -7.49 15.61 -2.58
N ARG A 15 -6.85 15.81 -1.42
CA ARG A 15 -5.51 15.23 -1.17
C ARG A 15 -5.54 13.71 -1.14
N ARG A 16 -6.56 13.08 -0.55
CA ARG A 16 -6.72 11.63 -0.62
C ARG A 16 -6.95 11.12 -2.04
N ARG A 17 -7.73 11.85 -2.85
CA ARG A 17 -7.95 11.51 -4.27
C ARG A 17 -6.67 11.64 -5.08
N ILE A 18 -5.85 12.69 -4.84
CA ILE A 18 -4.52 12.84 -5.45
C ILE A 18 -3.66 11.64 -5.12
N LEU A 19 -3.53 11.27 -3.84
CA LEU A 19 -2.72 10.12 -3.43
C LEU A 19 -3.20 8.80 -4.05
N ARG A 20 -4.52 8.58 -4.18
CA ARG A 20 -5.05 7.39 -4.89
C ARG A 20 -4.66 7.36 -6.36
N LEU A 21 -4.67 8.52 -7.03
CA LEU A 21 -4.25 8.62 -8.42
C LEU A 21 -2.74 8.35 -8.56
N LEU A 22 -1.92 9.00 -7.73
CA LEU A 22 -0.47 8.85 -7.73
C LEU A 22 0.00 7.45 -7.28
N ALA A 23 -0.82 6.71 -6.54
CA ALA A 23 -0.54 5.32 -6.20
C ALA A 23 -0.61 4.37 -7.41
N ARG A 24 -1.26 4.78 -8.49
CA ARG A 24 -1.34 4.00 -9.73
C ARG A 24 -0.18 4.32 -10.68
N LYS A 25 0.08 5.61 -10.89
CA LYS A 25 1.16 6.10 -11.78
C LYS A 25 1.56 7.53 -11.41
N PRO A 26 2.79 7.94 -11.75
CA PRO A 26 3.18 9.35 -11.74
C PRO A 26 2.26 10.19 -12.65
N CYS A 27 1.89 11.40 -12.21
CA CYS A 27 0.95 12.25 -12.96
C CYS A 27 1.41 13.71 -13.04
N TYR A 28 1.02 14.38 -14.13
CA TYR A 28 1.16 15.83 -14.29
C TYR A 28 0.00 16.58 -13.63
N VAL A 29 0.20 17.86 -13.32
CA VAL A 29 -0.84 18.72 -12.74
C VAL A 29 -2.13 18.75 -13.58
N THR A 30 -2.01 18.73 -14.90
CA THR A 30 -3.16 18.72 -15.82
C THR A 30 -4.00 17.45 -15.69
N GLU A 31 -3.38 16.29 -15.65
CA GLU A 31 -4.05 14.99 -15.46
C GLU A 31 -4.78 14.96 -14.10
N ILE A 32 -4.11 15.42 -13.03
CA ILE A 32 -4.72 15.51 -11.70
C ILE A 32 -5.89 16.49 -11.68
N SER A 33 -5.77 17.63 -12.36
CA SER A 33 -6.82 18.66 -12.48
C SER A 33 -8.07 18.10 -13.15
N GLU A 34 -7.91 17.39 -14.26
CA GLU A 34 -8.99 16.72 -14.97
C GLU A 34 -9.66 15.64 -14.13
N TYR A 35 -8.87 14.78 -13.48
CA TYR A 35 -9.37 13.70 -12.60
C TYR A 35 -10.17 14.23 -11.41
N LEU A 36 -9.72 15.33 -10.80
CA LEU A 36 -10.39 15.92 -9.64
C LEU A 36 -11.56 16.84 -10.01
N GLY A 37 -11.59 17.39 -11.22
CA GLY A 37 -12.54 18.42 -11.65
C GLY A 37 -12.30 19.76 -10.95
N VAL A 38 -11.04 20.10 -10.62
CA VAL A 38 -10.66 21.36 -9.96
C VAL A 38 -9.59 22.09 -10.78
N SER A 39 -9.39 23.39 -10.51
CA SER A 39 -8.40 24.18 -11.25
C SER A 39 -6.95 23.68 -11.00
N PRO A 40 -6.05 23.83 -12.01
CA PRO A 40 -4.63 23.49 -11.84
C PRO A 40 -3.97 24.21 -10.66
N LYS A 41 -4.39 25.45 -10.36
CA LYS A 41 -3.91 26.20 -9.20
C LYS A 41 -4.26 25.50 -7.88
N ALA A 42 -5.50 25.02 -7.74
CA ALA A 42 -5.93 24.29 -6.55
C ALA A 42 -5.16 22.96 -6.40
N VAL A 43 -4.88 22.26 -7.51
CA VAL A 43 -4.04 21.05 -7.51
C VAL A 43 -2.64 21.36 -7.00
N ILE A 44 -2.00 22.42 -7.49
CA ILE A 44 -0.65 22.83 -7.07
C ILE A 44 -0.63 23.13 -5.56
N ASP A 45 -1.65 23.78 -5.02
CA ASP A 45 -1.74 24.06 -3.58
C ASP A 45 -1.88 22.77 -2.74
N HIS A 46 -2.60 21.78 -3.24
CA HIS A 46 -2.69 20.47 -2.59
C HIS A 46 -1.37 19.69 -2.68
N LEU A 47 -0.74 19.65 -3.85
CA LEU A 47 0.53 18.99 -4.08
C LEU A 47 1.65 19.57 -3.24
N ARG A 48 1.73 20.91 -3.14
CA ARG A 48 2.73 21.58 -2.29
C ARG A 48 2.62 21.13 -0.85
N LYS A 49 1.40 21.03 -0.29
CA LYS A 49 1.19 20.54 1.08
C LYS A 49 1.62 19.07 1.26
N LEU A 50 1.42 18.25 0.23
CA LEU A 50 1.86 16.86 0.24
C LEU A 50 3.39 16.74 0.08
N GLU A 51 4.02 17.62 -0.73
CA GLU A 51 5.49 17.71 -0.85
C GLU A 51 6.13 18.20 0.46
N GLU A 52 5.59 19.25 1.09
CA GLU A 52 6.05 19.77 2.41
C GLU A 52 5.96 18.68 3.49
N ALA A 53 4.99 17.80 3.35
CA ALA A 53 4.80 16.63 4.21
C ALA A 53 5.73 15.46 3.89
N GLY A 54 6.47 15.50 2.80
CA GLY A 54 7.32 14.41 2.34
C GLY A 54 6.55 13.17 1.85
N LEU A 55 5.25 13.28 1.53
CA LEU A 55 4.45 12.18 1.00
C LEU A 55 4.51 12.07 -0.51
N VAL A 56 4.79 13.19 -1.18
CA VAL A 56 4.86 13.30 -2.63
C VAL A 56 6.17 14.00 -2.99
N GLU A 57 6.81 13.55 -4.03
CA GLU A 57 7.94 14.22 -4.67
C GLU A 57 7.58 14.57 -6.11
N SER A 58 8.40 15.44 -6.70
CA SER A 58 8.26 15.81 -8.09
C SER A 58 9.57 15.69 -8.84
N ARG A 59 9.48 15.32 -10.11
CA ARG A 59 10.59 15.34 -11.06
C ARG A 59 10.20 16.07 -12.33
N THR A 60 11.17 16.47 -13.08
CA THR A 60 10.96 17.13 -14.38
C THR A 60 11.40 16.18 -15.48
N ASP A 61 10.56 15.98 -16.48
CA ASP A 61 10.88 15.17 -17.65
C ASP A 61 11.79 15.90 -18.66
N ASP A 62 12.20 15.22 -19.72
CA ASP A 62 13.05 15.78 -20.77
C ASP A 62 12.36 16.94 -21.53
N GLN A 63 11.03 17.04 -21.46
CA GLN A 63 10.25 18.13 -22.05
C GLN A 63 10.02 19.30 -21.07
N ARG A 64 10.71 19.30 -19.94
CA ARG A 64 10.59 20.29 -18.85
C ARG A 64 9.21 20.34 -18.19
N ARG A 65 8.43 19.25 -18.23
CA ARG A 65 7.15 19.14 -17.56
C ARG A 65 7.37 18.50 -16.20
N LYS A 66 6.78 19.09 -15.15
CA LYS A 66 6.85 18.60 -13.76
C LYS A 66 5.77 17.55 -13.54
N TYR A 67 6.17 16.34 -13.15
CA TYR A 67 5.28 15.27 -12.73
C TYR A 67 5.52 14.90 -11.26
N TYR A 68 4.51 14.31 -10.64
CA TYR A 68 4.47 14.01 -9.22
C TYR A 68 4.28 12.52 -8.99
N PHE A 69 4.88 11.99 -7.91
CA PHE A 69 4.78 10.60 -7.51
C PHE A 69 4.85 10.49 -5.98
N ILE A 70 4.39 9.36 -5.42
CA ILE A 70 4.49 9.08 -3.98
C ILE A 70 5.95 8.77 -3.65
N SER A 71 6.51 9.50 -2.67
CA SER A 71 7.92 9.39 -2.28
C SER A 71 8.19 8.29 -1.26
N GLN A 72 7.21 7.96 -0.42
CA GLN A 72 7.39 7.00 0.67
C GLN A 72 6.08 6.36 1.12
N ASN A 73 6.18 5.16 1.68
CA ASN A 73 5.06 4.50 2.31
C ASN A 73 4.82 5.08 3.72
N LEU A 74 3.58 5.36 4.04
CA LEU A 74 3.15 5.80 5.37
C LEU A 74 1.89 5.06 5.78
N ARG A 75 1.87 4.57 7.03
CA ARG A 75 0.67 4.10 7.70
C ARG A 75 0.27 5.10 8.79
N LEU A 76 -0.98 5.55 8.76
CA LEU A 76 -1.60 6.33 9.83
C LEU A 76 -2.72 5.50 10.45
N GLU A 77 -2.65 5.32 11.75
CA GLU A 77 -3.62 4.55 12.52
C GLU A 77 -4.24 5.44 13.60
N VAL A 78 -5.58 5.46 13.64
CA VAL A 78 -6.34 6.22 14.64
C VAL A 78 -7.13 5.23 15.47
N SER A 79 -6.91 5.26 16.77
CA SER A 79 -7.66 4.46 17.76
C SER A 79 -8.57 5.38 18.57
N VAL A 80 -9.84 5.01 18.66
CA VAL A 80 -10.83 5.71 19.47
C VAL A 80 -11.57 4.68 20.33
N SER A 81 -11.50 4.83 21.63
CA SER A 81 -12.20 3.95 22.57
C SER A 81 -12.76 4.77 23.74
N PRO A 82 -13.68 4.22 24.56
CA PRO A 82 -14.12 4.88 25.78
C PRO A 82 -12.99 5.16 26.78
N TYR A 83 -11.84 4.51 26.60
CA TYR A 83 -10.70 4.58 27.53
C TYR A 83 -9.54 5.41 26.98
N GLY A 84 -9.61 5.88 25.72
CA GLY A 84 -8.54 6.68 25.16
C GLY A 84 -8.71 7.03 23.68
N PHE A 85 -7.93 8.01 23.27
CA PHE A 85 -7.76 8.41 21.90
C PHE A 85 -6.26 8.39 21.56
N GLY A 86 -5.88 7.73 20.47
CA GLY A 86 -4.50 7.66 20.03
C GLY A 86 -4.36 7.80 18.51
N VAL A 87 -3.27 8.40 18.09
CA VAL A 87 -2.88 8.45 16.68
C VAL A 87 -1.44 7.99 16.57
N LYS A 88 -1.20 6.95 15.78
CA LYS A 88 0.14 6.41 15.52
C LYS A 88 0.47 6.56 14.02
N SER A 89 1.63 7.08 13.70
CA SER A 89 2.17 7.06 12.34
C SER A 89 3.35 6.09 12.29
N ALA A 90 3.41 5.29 11.23
CA ALA A 90 4.47 4.32 11.04
C ALA A 90 4.96 4.33 9.59
N TYR A 91 6.26 4.34 9.42
CA TYR A 91 6.92 4.10 8.15
C TYR A 91 7.28 2.61 8.05
N PRO A 92 7.37 2.03 6.84
CA PRO A 92 7.81 0.66 6.66
C PRO A 92 9.17 0.44 7.35
N ALA A 93 9.31 -0.69 8.01
CA ALA A 93 10.61 -1.08 8.56
C ALA A 93 11.58 -1.41 7.42
N SER A 94 12.87 -1.14 7.63
CA SER A 94 13.92 -1.57 6.71
C SER A 94 13.93 -3.10 6.57
N GLN A 95 14.38 -3.61 5.43
CA GLN A 95 14.49 -5.06 5.17
C GLN A 95 15.43 -5.79 6.15
N SER A 96 16.28 -5.04 6.86
CA SER A 96 17.20 -5.57 7.86
C SER A 96 16.55 -5.85 9.22
N LEU A 97 15.25 -5.58 9.40
CA LEU A 97 14.56 -5.87 10.65
C LEU A 97 14.40 -7.40 10.81
N ASP A 98 15.09 -7.96 11.77
CA ASP A 98 14.91 -9.38 12.15
C ASP A 98 13.62 -9.53 12.97
N VAL A 99 12.52 -9.82 12.26
CA VAL A 99 11.20 -10.02 12.86
C VAL A 99 11.17 -11.27 13.74
N ALA A 100 11.89 -12.32 13.35
CA ALA A 100 11.93 -13.56 14.14
C ALA A 100 12.60 -13.35 15.50
N ALA A 101 13.63 -12.48 15.56
CA ALA A 101 14.28 -12.12 16.82
C ALA A 101 13.46 -11.10 17.63
N SER A 102 12.67 -10.23 16.95
CA SER A 102 11.92 -9.13 17.58
C SER A 102 10.51 -9.54 18.01
N CYS A 103 9.90 -10.53 17.35
CA CYS A 103 8.51 -10.98 17.60
C CYS A 103 8.50 -12.36 18.30
N ARG A 104 9.26 -12.51 19.38
CA ARG A 104 9.40 -13.79 20.11
C ARG A 104 8.10 -14.30 20.74
N HIS A 105 7.14 -13.45 20.96
CA HIS A 105 5.90 -13.74 21.69
C HIS A 105 4.64 -13.76 20.81
N LEU A 106 4.78 -13.71 19.48
CA LEU A 106 3.67 -13.79 18.52
C LEU A 106 2.97 -15.17 18.50
N LYS A 107 3.06 -15.92 19.61
CA LYS A 107 2.15 -17.03 19.92
C LYS A 107 0.89 -16.39 20.52
N ILE A 108 -0.10 -16.16 19.68
CA ILE A 108 -1.44 -15.77 20.13
C ILE A 108 -2.04 -17.02 20.82
N ASP A 109 -1.71 -17.18 22.08
CA ASP A 109 -2.41 -18.14 22.95
C ASP A 109 -3.72 -17.46 23.38
N VAL A 110 -4.81 -17.82 22.72
CA VAL A 110 -6.16 -17.31 23.00
C VAL A 110 -6.72 -18.00 24.25
N SER A 111 -5.97 -18.09 25.32
CA SER A 111 -6.48 -18.51 26.61
C SER A 111 -7.17 -17.30 27.26
N THR A 112 -8.46 -17.15 27.00
CA THR A 112 -9.35 -16.24 27.71
C THR A 112 -9.62 -16.76 29.13
N ARG A 113 -8.65 -16.66 30.03
CA ARG A 113 -8.92 -16.71 31.46
C ARG A 113 -9.31 -15.30 31.90
N ASP A 114 -10.50 -15.15 32.42
CA ASP A 114 -10.87 -13.91 33.07
C ASP A 114 -9.93 -13.69 34.27
N PRO A 115 -9.25 -12.54 34.35
CA PRO A 115 -8.37 -12.23 35.46
C PRO A 115 -9.19 -12.16 36.75
N THR A 116 -8.71 -12.86 37.79
CA THR A 116 -9.46 -13.03 39.05
C THR A 116 -9.12 -11.98 40.08
N ASP A 117 -7.99 -11.32 39.98
CA ASP A 117 -7.57 -10.24 40.87
C ASP A 117 -6.87 -9.07 40.12
N LEU A 118 -6.59 -7.97 40.82
CA LEU A 118 -5.93 -6.80 40.24
C LEU A 118 -4.51 -7.06 39.73
N GLY A 119 -3.80 -8.02 40.31
CA GLY A 119 -2.47 -8.44 39.87
C GLY A 119 -2.51 -9.16 38.53
N ASP A 120 -3.49 -10.06 38.38
CA ASP A 120 -3.77 -10.75 37.12
C ASP A 120 -4.15 -9.78 36.01
N VAL A 121 -5.03 -8.79 36.33
CA VAL A 121 -5.42 -7.71 35.38
C VAL A 121 -4.22 -6.90 34.93
N ALA A 122 -3.32 -6.49 35.84
CA ALA A 122 -2.14 -5.72 35.50
C ALA A 122 -1.16 -6.52 34.62
N THR A 123 -1.01 -7.80 34.92
CA THR A 123 -0.13 -8.72 34.14
C THR A 123 -0.68 -8.93 32.73
N GLU A 124 -1.98 -9.14 32.59
CA GLU A 124 -2.62 -9.31 31.30
C GLU A 124 -2.59 -8.01 30.46
N LEU A 125 -2.79 -6.84 31.10
CA LEU A 125 -2.64 -5.57 30.42
C LEU A 125 -1.24 -5.37 29.83
N ALA A 126 -0.20 -5.59 30.64
CA ALA A 126 1.20 -5.50 30.17
C ALA A 126 1.51 -6.46 29.03
N ARG A 127 0.95 -7.69 29.07
CA ARG A 127 1.08 -8.68 28.01
C ARG A 127 0.40 -8.22 26.71
N LEU A 128 -0.81 -7.69 26.80
CA LEU A 128 -1.55 -7.17 25.62
C LEU A 128 -0.86 -5.97 25.00
N GLU A 129 -0.34 -5.04 25.80
CA GLU A 129 0.45 -3.90 25.30
C GLU A 129 1.72 -4.36 24.57
N GLN A 130 2.42 -5.37 25.12
CA GLN A 130 3.58 -5.93 24.45
C GLN A 130 3.21 -6.60 23.12
N LEU A 131 2.14 -7.39 23.08
CA LEU A 131 1.65 -8.05 21.87
C LEU A 131 1.23 -7.02 20.81
N GLU A 132 0.57 -5.91 21.20
CA GLU A 132 0.24 -4.81 20.28
C GLU A 132 1.51 -4.22 19.63
N ASN A 133 2.57 -4.02 20.41
CA ASN A 133 3.83 -3.51 19.88
C ASN A 133 4.50 -4.50 18.90
N GLU A 134 4.49 -5.80 19.21
CA GLU A 134 5.04 -6.84 18.34
C GLU A 134 4.25 -6.95 17.03
N LEU A 135 2.91 -6.90 17.08
CA LEU A 135 2.05 -6.86 15.89
C LEU A 135 2.33 -5.64 15.03
N SER A 136 2.51 -4.46 15.65
CA SER A 136 2.86 -3.23 14.92
C SER A 136 4.20 -3.34 14.21
N MET A 137 5.20 -3.99 14.83
CA MET A 137 6.50 -4.24 14.20
C MET A 137 6.38 -5.23 13.03
N ALA A 138 5.65 -6.34 13.23
CA ALA A 138 5.42 -7.33 12.18
C ALA A 138 4.69 -6.72 10.97
N GLN A 139 3.68 -5.90 11.20
CA GLN A 139 2.96 -5.20 10.14
C GLN A 139 3.86 -4.24 9.36
N ARG A 140 4.74 -3.48 10.03
CA ARG A 140 5.71 -2.59 9.35
C ARG A 140 6.67 -3.38 8.48
N TRP A 141 7.14 -4.52 8.97
CA TRP A 141 8.02 -5.40 8.20
C TRP A 141 7.31 -5.94 6.95
N VAL A 142 6.08 -6.44 7.07
CA VAL A 142 5.28 -6.93 5.93
C VAL A 142 5.09 -5.83 4.89
N GLN A 143 4.78 -4.60 5.32
CA GLN A 143 4.63 -3.47 4.40
C GLN A 143 5.94 -3.13 3.68
N GLY A 144 7.07 -3.14 4.39
CA GLY A 144 8.38 -2.95 3.79
C GLY A 144 8.71 -4.05 2.77
N ARG A 145 8.36 -5.31 3.09
CA ARG A 145 8.58 -6.44 2.19
C ARG A 145 7.70 -6.37 0.94
N LEU A 146 6.42 -5.99 1.11
CA LEU A 146 5.51 -5.77 -0.02
C LEU A 146 6.04 -4.68 -0.95
N ALA A 147 6.48 -3.54 -0.39
CA ALA A 147 7.03 -2.45 -1.19
C ALA A 147 8.25 -2.92 -2.00
N ALA A 148 9.17 -3.65 -1.37
CA ALA A 148 10.36 -4.17 -2.05
C ALA A 148 10.02 -5.20 -3.15
N VAL A 149 9.02 -6.06 -2.93
CA VAL A 149 8.57 -7.02 -3.94
C VAL A 149 7.90 -6.30 -5.12
N MET A 150 7.09 -5.28 -4.85
CA MET A 150 6.47 -4.45 -5.88
C MET A 150 7.51 -3.70 -6.72
N GLU A 151 8.55 -3.13 -6.09
CA GLU A 151 9.66 -2.48 -6.79
C GLU A 151 10.39 -3.48 -7.70
N GLN A 152 10.74 -4.67 -7.19
CA GLN A 152 11.35 -5.73 -7.99
C GLN A 152 10.47 -6.18 -9.17
N LEU A 153 9.15 -6.23 -8.99
CA LEU A 153 8.21 -6.57 -10.05
C LEU A 153 8.23 -5.49 -11.15
N GLY A 154 8.15 -4.22 -10.77
CA GLY A 154 8.21 -3.09 -11.70
C GLY A 154 9.52 -3.06 -12.50
N GLU A 155 10.67 -3.25 -11.83
CA GLU A 155 11.97 -3.33 -12.48
C GLU A 155 12.07 -4.49 -13.48
N LYS A 156 11.53 -5.67 -13.14
CA LYS A 156 11.61 -6.85 -14.01
C LYS A 156 10.70 -6.77 -15.23
N LEU A 157 9.55 -6.12 -15.10
CA LEU A 157 8.58 -5.98 -16.18
C LEU A 157 8.75 -4.70 -16.98
N ASP A 158 9.52 -3.73 -16.49
CA ASP A 158 9.71 -2.39 -17.08
C ASP A 158 8.36 -1.68 -17.34
N VAL A 159 7.44 -1.76 -16.37
CA VAL A 159 6.07 -1.24 -16.48
C VAL A 159 5.81 -0.08 -15.53
N ASP A 160 4.96 0.86 -15.96
CA ASP A 160 4.58 2.03 -15.17
C ASP A 160 3.53 1.68 -14.07
N ASP A 161 2.57 0.82 -14.39
CA ASP A 161 1.50 0.40 -13.46
C ASP A 161 1.77 -0.98 -12.84
N THR A 162 2.83 -1.07 -12.05
CA THR A 162 3.22 -2.29 -11.33
C THR A 162 2.06 -2.89 -10.51
N ARG A 163 1.13 -2.07 -10.03
CA ARG A 163 0.00 -2.52 -9.22
C ARG A 163 -0.95 -3.41 -10.01
N LEU A 164 -1.30 -3.00 -11.24
CA LEU A 164 -2.14 -3.78 -12.12
C LEU A 164 -1.55 -5.17 -12.38
N TYR A 165 -0.26 -5.21 -12.71
CA TYR A 165 0.44 -6.47 -12.97
C TYR A 165 0.51 -7.37 -11.74
N ALA A 166 0.73 -6.80 -10.57
CA ALA A 166 0.68 -7.54 -9.31
C ALA A 166 -0.70 -8.13 -9.04
N ASP A 167 -1.77 -7.37 -9.27
CA ASP A 167 -3.15 -7.84 -9.06
C ASP A 167 -3.53 -8.94 -10.08
N VAL A 168 -3.09 -8.82 -11.35
CA VAL A 168 -3.25 -9.88 -12.37
C VAL A 168 -2.51 -11.15 -12.00
N LEU A 169 -1.25 -11.04 -11.57
CA LEU A 169 -0.46 -12.20 -11.13
C LEU A 169 -1.07 -12.86 -9.90
N ASN A 170 -1.53 -12.06 -8.93
CA ASN A 170 -2.14 -12.57 -7.70
C ASN A 170 -3.44 -13.33 -7.97
N ALA A 171 -4.23 -12.92 -8.97
CA ALA A 171 -5.43 -13.65 -9.40
C ALA A 171 -5.12 -15.04 -9.97
N LEU A 172 -3.86 -15.33 -10.31
CA LEU A 172 -3.39 -16.59 -10.91
C LEU A 172 -2.52 -17.43 -9.97
N VAL A 173 -2.27 -16.98 -8.74
CA VAL A 173 -1.38 -17.71 -7.79
C VAL A 173 -1.97 -19.03 -7.35
N GLU A 174 -3.28 -19.09 -7.11
CA GLU A 174 -3.94 -20.30 -6.57
C GLU A 174 -4.39 -21.23 -7.69
N GLU A 175 -5.02 -20.68 -8.74
CA GLU A 175 -5.62 -21.47 -9.82
C GLU A 175 -5.53 -20.77 -11.18
N PRO A 176 -5.43 -21.51 -12.30
CA PRO A 176 -5.57 -20.95 -13.63
C PRO A 176 -6.96 -20.31 -13.82
N ALA A 177 -7.01 -19.11 -14.40
CA ALA A 177 -8.23 -18.35 -14.59
C ALA A 177 -8.42 -17.87 -16.04
N THR A 178 -9.65 -17.67 -16.45
CA THR A 178 -10.01 -17.04 -17.73
C THR A 178 -9.82 -15.53 -17.67
N THR A 179 -9.74 -14.88 -18.81
CA THR A 179 -9.62 -13.41 -18.87
C THR A 179 -10.77 -12.70 -18.15
N ASP A 180 -12.00 -13.24 -18.26
CA ASP A 180 -13.18 -12.61 -17.64
C ASP A 180 -13.14 -12.76 -16.10
N GLU A 181 -12.74 -13.92 -15.58
CA GLU A 181 -12.52 -14.14 -14.14
C GLU A 181 -11.45 -13.19 -13.59
N ILE A 182 -10.34 -12.98 -14.32
CA ILE A 182 -9.27 -12.05 -13.92
C ILE A 182 -9.78 -10.60 -13.92
N VAL A 183 -10.54 -10.19 -14.95
CA VAL A 183 -11.14 -8.85 -15.03
C VAL A 183 -12.05 -8.57 -13.84
N GLU A 184 -12.87 -9.53 -13.43
CA GLU A 184 -13.73 -9.41 -12.25
C GLU A 184 -12.93 -9.28 -10.95
N THR A 185 -11.85 -10.06 -10.82
CA THR A 185 -11.00 -10.07 -9.61
C THR A 185 -10.18 -8.78 -9.47
N VAL A 186 -9.62 -8.28 -10.58
CA VAL A 186 -8.71 -7.12 -10.60
C VAL A 186 -9.46 -5.78 -10.58
N GLU A 187 -10.76 -5.77 -10.85
CA GLU A 187 -11.60 -4.56 -10.94
C GLU A 187 -11.03 -3.50 -11.90
N ALA A 188 -10.42 -3.95 -13.01
CA ALA A 188 -9.83 -3.09 -14.02
C ALA A 188 -10.55 -3.22 -15.37
N PRO A 189 -10.48 -2.21 -16.27
CA PRO A 189 -11.11 -2.27 -17.57
C PRO A 189 -10.60 -3.47 -18.39
N PRO A 190 -11.48 -4.26 -19.07
CA PRO A 190 -11.10 -5.45 -19.81
C PRO A 190 -9.98 -5.26 -20.85
N PRO A 191 -9.89 -4.13 -21.57
CA PRO A 191 -8.78 -3.89 -22.49
C PRO A 191 -7.42 -3.84 -21.80
N VAL A 192 -7.37 -3.18 -20.63
CA VAL A 192 -6.14 -2.99 -19.84
C VAL A 192 -5.64 -4.31 -19.28
N VAL A 193 -6.56 -5.15 -18.75
CA VAL A 193 -6.21 -6.49 -18.26
C VAL A 193 -5.70 -7.38 -19.41
N ARG A 194 -6.32 -7.32 -20.60
CA ARG A 194 -5.84 -8.07 -21.77
C ARG A 194 -4.45 -7.66 -22.25
N GLU A 195 -4.15 -6.38 -22.20
CA GLU A 195 -2.81 -5.85 -22.52
C GLU A 195 -1.79 -6.40 -21.54
N ALA A 196 -2.04 -6.31 -20.22
CA ALA A 196 -1.18 -6.84 -19.19
C ALA A 196 -0.94 -8.35 -19.32
N LEU A 197 -1.99 -9.14 -19.61
CA LEU A 197 -1.87 -10.58 -19.84
C LEU A 197 -1.01 -10.91 -21.05
N THR A 198 -1.14 -10.16 -22.15
CA THR A 198 -0.36 -10.36 -23.35
C THR A 198 1.12 -10.02 -23.11
N GLU A 199 1.39 -9.00 -22.36
CA GLU A 199 2.75 -8.58 -22.01
C GLU A 199 3.43 -9.58 -21.07
N LEU A 200 2.70 -10.07 -20.05
CA LEU A 200 3.19 -11.11 -19.14
C LEU A 200 3.45 -12.44 -19.88
N GLU A 201 2.64 -12.79 -20.88
CA GLU A 201 2.89 -13.94 -21.75
C GLU A 201 4.16 -13.72 -22.59
N GLY A 202 4.30 -12.53 -23.19
CA GLY A 202 5.49 -12.15 -23.97
C GLY A 202 6.79 -12.20 -23.16
N ASN A 203 6.71 -11.89 -21.87
CA ASN A 203 7.83 -11.99 -20.92
C ASN A 203 8.03 -13.41 -20.35
N GLY A 204 7.23 -14.38 -20.78
CA GLY A 204 7.34 -15.77 -20.33
C GLY A 204 6.89 -16.02 -18.89
N VAL A 205 6.19 -15.08 -18.27
CA VAL A 205 5.68 -15.17 -16.90
C VAL A 205 4.37 -15.95 -16.86
N LEU A 206 3.55 -15.78 -17.90
CA LEU A 206 2.28 -16.48 -18.06
C LEU A 206 2.33 -17.40 -19.30
N ALA A 207 1.54 -18.47 -19.24
CA ALA A 207 1.23 -19.31 -20.37
C ALA A 207 -0.29 -19.48 -20.49
N ARG A 208 -0.76 -19.60 -21.73
CA ARG A 208 -2.17 -19.84 -22.04
C ARG A 208 -2.43 -21.30 -22.30
N GLU A 209 -3.39 -21.88 -21.59
CA GLU A 209 -3.81 -23.27 -21.77
C GLU A 209 -5.33 -23.31 -22.08
N GLY A 210 -5.64 -23.40 -23.38
CA GLY A 210 -7.01 -23.22 -23.87
C GLY A 210 -7.50 -21.77 -23.73
N ASP A 211 -8.51 -21.55 -22.89
CA ASP A 211 -9.07 -20.24 -22.54
C ASP A 211 -8.57 -19.70 -21.18
N ARG A 212 -7.74 -20.47 -20.47
CA ARG A 212 -7.22 -20.12 -19.15
C ARG A 212 -5.76 -19.69 -19.20
N TRP A 213 -5.44 -18.76 -18.32
CA TRP A 213 -4.09 -18.28 -18.04
C TRP A 213 -3.54 -18.96 -16.80
N ARG A 214 -2.25 -19.26 -16.78
CA ARG A 214 -1.53 -19.80 -15.62
C ARG A 214 -0.13 -19.20 -15.52
N LEU A 215 0.41 -19.20 -14.31
CA LEU A 215 1.82 -18.89 -14.07
C LEU A 215 2.73 -19.98 -14.69
N VAL A 216 3.84 -19.56 -15.26
CA VAL A 216 4.91 -20.46 -15.72
C VAL A 216 5.83 -20.73 -14.53
N ASP A 217 6.07 -22.01 -14.23
CA ASP A 217 6.98 -22.45 -13.14
C ASP A 217 8.45 -22.13 -13.46
#